data_4dbd4ae0891f4868969cbb731e74d475
#
_entry.id   4dbd4ae0891f4868969cbb731e74d475
#
_cell.length_a   1.000
_cell.length_b   1.000
_cell.length_c   1.000
_cell.angle_alpha   90.00
_cell.angle_beta   90.00
_cell.angle_gamma   90.00
#
_symmetry.space_group_name_H-M   'P 1'
#
loop_
_entity.id
_entity.type
_entity.pdbx_description
1 polymer ?
#
loop_
_entity_poly.entity_id
_entity_poly.type
_entity_poly.pdbx_seq_one_letter_code
_entity_poly.pdbx_strand_id
1 'polypeptide(L)'
;ITVKRNLLLPPPRDGRPAAIPVGRNTCLSEDGRYLIAQKDGNVAYAGNSFQVKPILEIRHGIEPGDQQDIKFLGDIHIHGDVCPGVSIRATGSVHIDGVAQDCTIEAGESVIVLDGIQGQYSTTIRAHKSVYAEYLEHCTVYARESVQANCIVDCHVYCNGPVTARTGLGAIISGSIQSAKGVSSKVIGSKAAVRTEIIIGGCPYDAFDREEISAELESINKNIRRLAECPETPETKTALSKLRLNQYVVQMKLNKLEKEAQSQRLPLDVKDACPLRCSRIHPGVCITIGNQSIEMDTEKTDCAISINAEGALCYVESR
;
A
#
# COMPACT_ATOMS: atom_id res chain seq x y z
N ILE A 1 16.21 15.17 20.86
CA ILE A 1 17.47 15.33 20.08
C ILE A 1 17.29 16.54 19.19
N THR A 2 17.95 17.65 19.53
CA THR A 2 17.88 18.88 18.73
C THR A 2 18.79 18.73 17.52
N VAL A 3 18.25 18.49 16.33
CA VAL A 3 19.04 18.44 15.10
C VAL A 3 19.23 19.87 14.60
N LYS A 4 20.35 20.50 14.94
CA LYS A 4 20.80 21.73 14.29
C LYS A 4 21.47 21.35 12.97
N ARG A 5 20.76 21.41 11.85
CA ARG A 5 21.36 21.37 10.52
C ARG A 5 21.52 22.81 10.00
N ASN A 6 22.76 23.24 9.85
CA ASN A 6 23.09 24.48 9.14
C ASN A 6 22.79 24.25 7.64
N LEU A 7 21.67 24.77 7.15
CA LEU A 7 21.40 24.85 5.72
C LEU A 7 22.06 26.11 5.18
N LEU A 8 23.26 25.98 4.61
CA LEU A 8 23.86 27.03 3.80
C LEU A 8 23.13 27.03 2.45
N LEU A 9 22.19 27.97 2.30
CA LEU A 9 21.56 28.22 1.00
C LEU A 9 22.56 28.93 0.09
N PRO A 10 22.66 28.54 -1.20
CA PRO A 10 23.47 29.27 -2.16
C PRO A 10 22.96 30.71 -2.30
N PRO A 11 23.81 31.68 -2.57
CA PRO A 11 23.41 33.09 -2.74
C PRO A 11 22.38 33.16 -3.90
N PRO A 12 21.34 33.98 -3.75
CA PRO A 12 20.30 34.13 -4.77
C PRO A 12 20.91 34.69 -6.07
N ARG A 13 20.52 34.10 -7.22
CA ARG A 13 21.04 34.54 -8.54
C ARG A 13 20.55 35.89 -9.00
N ASP A 14 19.50 36.42 -8.43
CA ASP A 14 18.80 37.66 -8.78
C ASP A 14 18.92 38.77 -7.74
N GLY A 15 19.83 38.62 -6.77
CA GLY A 15 20.06 39.58 -5.70
C GLY A 15 18.95 39.63 -4.65
N ARG A 16 17.92 38.80 -4.71
CA ARG A 16 16.90 38.67 -3.68
C ARG A 16 17.29 37.61 -2.66
N PRO A 17 17.07 37.85 -1.35
CA PRO A 17 17.31 36.84 -0.34
C PRO A 17 16.44 35.60 -0.60
N ALA A 18 17.04 34.41 -0.58
CA ALA A 18 16.27 33.17 -0.71
C ALA A 18 15.38 33.03 0.53
N ALA A 19 14.08 32.78 0.29
CA ALA A 19 13.16 32.50 1.38
C ALA A 19 13.52 31.17 2.04
N ILE A 20 13.68 31.15 3.36
CA ILE A 20 13.87 29.91 4.10
C ILE A 20 12.54 29.16 4.10
N PRO A 21 12.54 27.85 3.72
CA PRO A 21 11.32 27.07 3.54
C PRO A 21 10.71 26.65 4.90
N VAL A 22 10.08 27.60 5.59
CA VAL A 22 9.37 27.38 6.86
C VAL A 22 8.09 26.60 6.61
N GLY A 23 7.87 25.53 7.37
CA GLY A 23 6.69 24.70 7.29
C GLY A 23 6.07 24.43 8.66
N ARG A 24 5.24 23.41 8.74
CA ARG A 24 4.52 23.06 9.96
C ARG A 24 5.48 22.63 11.08
N ASN A 25 5.28 23.11 12.30
CA ASN A 25 6.11 22.85 13.49
C ASN A 25 7.59 23.25 13.31
N THR A 26 7.86 24.26 12.48
CA THR A 26 9.17 24.86 12.32
C THR A 26 9.07 26.38 12.47
N CYS A 27 10.08 27.03 12.99
CA CYS A 27 10.20 28.50 13.07
C CYS A 27 11.60 28.93 12.69
N LEU A 28 11.74 30.21 12.32
CA LEU A 28 13.04 30.83 12.13
C LEU A 28 13.69 31.15 13.47
N SER A 29 15.02 31.05 13.54
CA SER A 29 15.81 31.60 14.63
C SER A 29 15.67 33.11 14.66
N GLU A 30 16.02 33.75 15.81
CA GLU A 30 15.96 35.20 15.98
C GLU A 30 16.82 35.97 14.95
N ASP A 31 17.93 35.38 14.53
CA ASP A 31 18.81 35.93 13.49
C ASP A 31 18.37 35.62 12.05
N GLY A 32 17.26 34.87 11.87
CA GLY A 32 16.71 34.51 10.57
C GLY A 32 17.56 33.54 9.74
N ARG A 33 18.61 32.92 10.32
CA ARG A 33 19.58 32.09 9.59
C ARG A 33 19.33 30.61 9.70
N TYR A 34 18.52 30.15 10.67
CA TYR A 34 18.28 28.76 10.96
C TYR A 34 16.78 28.44 10.99
N LEU A 35 16.44 27.26 10.57
CA LEU A 35 15.12 26.68 10.79
C LEU A 35 15.17 25.80 12.02
N ILE A 36 14.32 26.07 13.00
CA ILE A 36 14.27 25.40 14.29
C ILE A 36 12.99 24.58 14.37
N ALA A 37 13.11 23.31 14.80
CA ALA A 37 11.96 22.47 15.10
C ALA A 37 11.29 22.95 16.39
N GLN A 38 9.98 23.17 16.36
CA GLN A 38 9.17 23.56 17.53
C GLN A 38 8.73 22.37 18.38
N LYS A 39 8.81 21.15 17.83
CA LYS A 39 8.43 19.88 18.48
C LYS A 39 9.42 18.79 18.08
N ASP A 40 9.51 17.77 18.92
CA ASP A 40 10.22 16.55 18.57
C ASP A 40 9.42 15.79 17.50
N GLY A 41 10.15 15.15 16.57
CA GLY A 41 9.51 14.41 15.50
C GLY A 41 10.41 14.23 14.28
N ASN A 42 9.85 13.63 13.23
CA ASN A 42 10.53 13.40 11.97
C ASN A 42 10.50 14.67 11.09
N VAL A 43 11.66 15.01 10.53
CA VAL A 43 11.79 16.15 9.62
C VAL A 43 11.46 15.69 8.19
N ALA A 44 10.40 16.23 7.63
CA ALA A 44 9.98 15.97 6.26
C ALA A 44 10.05 17.23 5.40
N TYR A 45 10.47 17.07 4.13
CA TYR A 45 10.38 18.12 3.12
C TYR A 45 9.19 17.84 2.19
N ALA A 46 8.18 18.68 2.26
CA ALA A 46 6.98 18.54 1.45
C ALA A 46 6.39 19.91 1.09
N GLY A 47 5.83 20.05 -0.10
CA GLY A 47 5.22 21.31 -0.54
C GLY A 47 6.17 22.50 -0.54
N ASN A 48 7.45 22.30 -0.83
CA ASN A 48 8.50 23.30 -0.85
C ASN A 48 8.84 23.90 0.55
N SER A 49 8.52 23.17 1.63
CA SER A 49 8.83 23.57 3.01
C SER A 49 9.30 22.39 3.86
N PHE A 50 10.11 22.69 4.90
CA PHE A 50 10.46 21.72 5.93
C PHE A 50 9.38 21.71 7.01
N GLN A 51 8.91 20.53 7.38
CA GLN A 51 7.95 20.35 8.46
C GLN A 51 8.40 19.23 9.39
N VAL A 52 8.04 19.35 10.67
CA VAL A 52 8.28 18.31 11.67
C VAL A 52 6.96 17.56 11.92
N LYS A 53 6.98 16.26 11.66
CA LYS A 53 5.85 15.37 11.93
C LYS A 53 6.06 14.71 13.30
N PRO A 54 5.04 14.63 14.16
CA PRO A 54 5.17 13.93 15.42
C PRO A 54 5.41 12.42 15.18
N ILE A 55 6.20 11.80 16.06
CA ILE A 55 6.48 10.36 16.07
C ILE A 55 6.04 9.79 17.41
N LEU A 56 5.33 8.66 17.36
CA LEU A 56 5.09 7.81 18.51
C LEU A 56 6.18 6.71 18.53
N GLU A 57 7.08 6.77 19.50
CA GLU A 57 8.08 5.72 19.73
C GLU A 57 7.58 4.72 20.76
N ILE A 58 7.52 3.44 20.39
CA ILE A 58 7.26 2.32 21.28
C ILE A 58 8.57 1.56 21.40
N ARG A 59 9.23 1.71 22.55
CA ARG A 59 10.63 1.24 22.78
C ARG A 59 10.78 -0.27 22.90
N HIS A 60 9.70 -0.98 23.08
CA HIS A 60 9.62 -2.44 23.12
C HIS A 60 8.68 -2.90 22.03
N GLY A 61 8.65 -4.17 21.75
CA GLY A 61 7.59 -4.77 20.95
C GLY A 61 6.22 -4.58 21.62
N ILE A 62 5.17 -4.97 20.96
CA ILE A 62 3.82 -5.00 21.52
C ILE A 62 3.54 -6.44 21.93
N GLU A 63 3.40 -6.67 23.23
CA GLU A 63 3.17 -7.99 23.83
C GLU A 63 1.67 -8.28 24.04
N PRO A 64 1.29 -9.56 24.20
CA PRO A 64 -0.08 -9.92 24.56
C PRO A 64 -0.48 -9.30 25.91
N GLY A 65 -1.50 -8.46 25.90
CA GLY A 65 -1.96 -7.73 27.10
C GLY A 65 -1.70 -6.24 27.05
N ASP A 66 -0.88 -5.78 26.10
CA ASP A 66 -0.70 -4.37 25.82
C ASP A 66 -1.91 -3.76 25.07
N GLN A 67 -1.84 -2.46 24.78
CA GLN A 67 -2.86 -1.78 24.00
C GLN A 67 -2.92 -2.36 22.58
N GLN A 68 -4.03 -3.01 22.24
CA GLN A 68 -4.22 -3.67 20.95
C GLN A 68 -4.72 -2.74 19.84
N ASP A 69 -5.25 -1.55 20.15
CA ASP A 69 -5.72 -0.57 19.16
C ASP A 69 -4.91 0.72 19.30
N ILE A 70 -3.92 0.91 18.41
CA ILE A 70 -3.01 2.05 18.41
C ILE A 70 -3.39 2.97 17.27
N LYS A 71 -3.80 4.20 17.61
CA LYS A 71 -4.12 5.26 16.63
C LYS A 71 -3.28 6.49 16.91
N PHE A 72 -2.57 6.97 15.89
CA PHE A 72 -1.69 8.12 16.05
C PHE A 72 -1.71 9.06 14.85
N LEU A 73 -1.68 10.36 15.13
CA LEU A 73 -1.62 11.42 14.11
C LEU A 73 -0.17 11.80 13.82
N GLY A 74 0.54 10.94 13.10
CA GLY A 74 1.96 11.08 12.77
C GLY A 74 2.55 9.74 12.38
N ASP A 75 3.86 9.61 12.55
CA ASP A 75 4.60 8.38 12.31
C ASP A 75 4.62 7.52 13.59
N ILE A 76 4.62 6.21 13.44
CA ILE A 76 4.78 5.25 14.54
C ILE A 76 6.08 4.46 14.32
N HIS A 77 6.90 4.34 15.36
CA HIS A 77 8.08 3.50 15.35
C HIS A 77 8.05 2.52 16.53
N ILE A 78 8.08 1.23 16.23
CA ILE A 78 8.04 0.13 17.19
C ILE A 78 9.37 -0.60 17.15
N HIS A 79 10.10 -0.57 18.28
CA HIS A 79 11.41 -1.21 18.43
C HIS A 79 11.27 -2.66 18.91
N GLY A 80 10.75 -3.53 18.06
CA GLY A 80 10.57 -4.97 18.35
C GLY A 80 9.37 -5.55 17.60
N ASP A 81 8.90 -6.71 18.08
CA ASP A 81 7.83 -7.46 17.44
C ASP A 81 6.45 -6.91 17.78
N VAL A 82 5.50 -7.19 16.91
CA VAL A 82 4.08 -6.91 17.11
C VAL A 82 3.33 -8.24 17.22
N CYS A 83 2.72 -8.47 18.38
CA CYS A 83 1.99 -9.70 18.67
C CYS A 83 0.66 -9.77 17.89
N PRO A 84 0.06 -10.99 17.79
CA PRO A 84 -1.22 -11.20 17.14
C PRO A 84 -2.37 -10.38 17.75
N GLY A 85 -3.31 -9.93 16.89
CA GLY A 85 -4.52 -9.22 17.27
C GLY A 85 -4.38 -7.71 17.40
N VAL A 86 -3.20 -7.16 17.12
CA VAL A 86 -2.94 -5.71 17.21
C VAL A 86 -3.45 -4.98 15.97
N SER A 87 -4.09 -3.83 16.18
CA SER A 87 -4.49 -2.89 15.13
C SER A 87 -3.72 -1.58 15.26
N ILE A 88 -2.96 -1.23 14.22
CA ILE A 88 -2.13 -0.03 14.18
C ILE A 88 -2.63 0.88 13.07
N ARG A 89 -2.96 2.13 13.41
CA ARG A 89 -3.35 3.15 12.44
C ARG A 89 -2.55 4.41 12.63
N ALA A 90 -1.77 4.79 11.62
CA ALA A 90 -0.98 6.01 11.58
C ALA A 90 -1.42 6.91 10.42
N THR A 91 -1.43 8.21 10.60
CA THR A 91 -1.59 9.15 9.47
C THR A 91 -0.29 9.35 8.69
N GLY A 92 0.85 9.00 9.28
CA GLY A 92 2.17 8.97 8.67
C GLY A 92 2.60 7.54 8.33
N SER A 93 3.89 7.27 8.47
CA SER A 93 4.48 5.95 8.25
C SER A 93 4.46 5.10 9.52
N VAL A 94 4.42 3.78 9.33
CA VAL A 94 4.61 2.79 10.40
C VAL A 94 5.92 2.07 10.16
N HIS A 95 6.81 2.10 11.14
CA HIS A 95 8.10 1.42 11.13
C HIS A 95 8.14 0.40 12.28
N ILE A 96 8.47 -0.84 11.97
CA ILE A 96 8.56 -1.96 12.92
C ILE A 96 9.93 -2.59 12.72
N ASP A 97 10.75 -2.64 13.78
CA ASP A 97 12.10 -3.19 13.71
C ASP A 97 12.11 -4.75 13.74
N GLY A 98 11.07 -5.36 14.29
CA GLY A 98 10.91 -6.81 14.38
C GLY A 98 9.89 -7.39 13.40
N VAL A 99 9.24 -8.48 13.82
CA VAL A 99 8.21 -9.20 13.07
C VAL A 99 6.83 -8.70 13.42
N ALA A 100 5.98 -8.44 12.40
CA ALA A 100 4.58 -8.16 12.59
C ALA A 100 3.76 -9.45 12.42
N GLN A 101 3.16 -9.94 13.53
CA GLN A 101 2.42 -11.20 13.54
C GLN A 101 0.92 -10.96 13.62
N ASP A 102 0.17 -11.57 12.71
CA ASP A 102 -1.30 -11.62 12.67
C ASP A 102 -2.00 -10.32 13.14
N CYS A 103 -1.63 -9.20 12.52
CA CYS A 103 -2.03 -7.85 12.89
C CYS A 103 -2.65 -7.09 11.71
N THR A 104 -3.31 -5.98 12.02
CA THR A 104 -3.82 -5.04 11.01
C THR A 104 -3.04 -3.74 11.08
N ILE A 105 -2.41 -3.33 9.97
CA ILE A 105 -1.63 -2.10 9.89
C ILE A 105 -2.18 -1.21 8.78
N GLU A 106 -2.54 0.02 9.13
CA GLU A 106 -2.98 1.05 8.19
C GLU A 106 -2.10 2.30 8.35
N ALA A 107 -1.38 2.66 7.28
CA ALA A 107 -0.50 3.82 7.24
C ALA A 107 -0.94 4.81 6.16
N GLY A 108 -1.04 6.09 6.52
CA GLY A 108 -1.27 7.18 5.56
C GLY A 108 -0.07 7.45 4.65
N GLU A 109 1.08 6.88 4.95
CA GLU A 109 2.27 6.88 4.11
C GLU A 109 2.77 5.45 3.87
N SER A 110 3.95 5.09 4.34
CA SER A 110 4.58 3.79 4.09
C SER A 110 4.54 2.87 5.32
N VAL A 111 4.53 1.57 5.07
CA VAL A 111 4.75 0.53 6.10
C VAL A 111 6.11 -0.10 5.85
N ILE A 112 6.96 -0.09 6.87
CA ILE A 112 8.31 -0.64 6.83
C ILE A 112 8.43 -1.64 7.99
N VAL A 113 8.66 -2.91 7.68
CA VAL A 113 8.85 -3.97 8.66
C VAL A 113 10.18 -4.63 8.37
N LEU A 114 11.18 -4.44 9.25
CA LEU A 114 12.55 -4.84 8.94
C LEU A 114 12.71 -6.35 8.86
N ASP A 115 12.17 -7.10 9.82
CA ASP A 115 12.28 -8.55 9.79
C ASP A 115 11.21 -9.19 8.90
N GLY A 116 9.94 -8.78 9.01
CA GLY A 116 8.91 -9.26 8.08
C GLY A 116 7.51 -9.35 8.65
N ILE A 117 6.59 -9.84 7.83
CA ILE A 117 5.17 -9.95 8.17
C ILE A 117 4.74 -11.40 8.07
N GLN A 118 4.26 -11.96 9.18
CA GLN A 118 3.74 -13.31 9.27
C GLN A 118 2.27 -13.29 9.67
N GLY A 119 1.40 -13.69 8.78
CA GLY A 119 -0.04 -13.71 9.01
C GLY A 119 -0.59 -15.13 9.17
N GLN A 120 -1.89 -15.18 9.54
CA GLN A 120 -2.71 -16.40 9.49
C GLN A 120 -3.94 -16.15 8.60
N TYR A 121 -3.74 -15.50 7.45
CA TYR A 121 -4.75 -15.04 6.49
C TYR A 121 -5.71 -13.94 6.98
N SER A 122 -5.61 -13.53 8.26
CA SER A 122 -6.34 -12.38 8.84
C SER A 122 -5.53 -11.09 8.84
N THR A 123 -4.22 -11.19 8.59
CA THR A 123 -3.30 -10.05 8.53
C THR A 123 -3.58 -9.17 7.31
N THR A 124 -3.85 -7.90 7.56
CA THR A 124 -4.09 -6.91 6.52
C THR A 124 -3.16 -5.71 6.69
N ILE A 125 -2.39 -5.42 5.66
CA ILE A 125 -1.46 -4.29 5.61
C ILE A 125 -1.92 -3.32 4.53
N ARG A 126 -2.17 -2.08 4.90
CA ARG A 126 -2.57 -1.02 3.98
C ARG A 126 -1.65 0.17 4.08
N ALA A 127 -0.98 0.51 2.99
CA ALA A 127 -0.13 1.68 2.87
C ALA A 127 -0.61 2.60 1.74
N HIS A 128 -0.78 3.89 2.03
CA HIS A 128 -1.08 4.87 0.99
C HIS A 128 0.13 5.19 0.10
N LYS A 129 1.32 4.71 0.45
CA LYS A 129 2.52 4.74 -0.39
C LYS A 129 3.05 3.33 -0.60
N SER A 130 4.11 2.97 0.07
CA SER A 130 4.84 1.74 -0.19
C SER A 130 4.89 0.80 1.01
N VAL A 131 5.01 -0.49 0.75
CA VAL A 131 5.26 -1.53 1.76
C VAL A 131 6.64 -2.12 1.51
N TYR A 132 7.46 -2.15 2.57
CA TYR A 132 8.80 -2.75 2.61
C TYR A 132 8.84 -3.79 3.71
N ALA A 133 9.24 -5.03 3.39
CA ALA A 133 9.41 -6.09 4.37
C ALA A 133 10.52 -7.05 3.93
N GLU A 134 11.18 -7.73 4.89
CA GLU A 134 12.10 -8.82 4.55
C GLU A 134 11.32 -9.97 3.92
N TYR A 135 10.22 -10.39 4.56
CA TYR A 135 9.30 -11.39 4.01
C TYR A 135 7.84 -11.02 4.28
N LEU A 136 6.98 -11.52 3.40
CA LEU A 136 5.52 -11.46 3.51
C LEU A 136 5.00 -12.90 3.46
N GLU A 137 4.25 -13.33 4.48
CA GLU A 137 3.71 -14.69 4.58
C GLU A 137 2.26 -14.66 5.06
N HIS A 138 1.37 -15.37 4.35
CA HIS A 138 -0.05 -15.55 4.67
C HIS A 138 -0.79 -14.24 5.00
N CYS A 139 -0.56 -13.17 4.23
CA CYS A 139 -1.14 -11.86 4.49
C CYS A 139 -1.75 -11.22 3.22
N THR A 140 -2.58 -10.22 3.46
CA THR A 140 -3.13 -9.35 2.41
C THR A 140 -2.49 -7.98 2.49
N VAL A 141 -1.93 -7.52 1.37
CA VAL A 141 -1.18 -6.26 1.29
C VAL A 141 -1.79 -5.34 0.24
N TYR A 142 -2.09 -4.12 0.64
CA TYR A 142 -2.53 -3.05 -0.25
C TYR A 142 -1.49 -1.92 -0.23
N ALA A 143 -0.92 -1.58 -1.39
CA ALA A 143 0.03 -0.48 -1.54
C ALA A 143 -0.28 0.35 -2.79
N ARG A 144 -0.24 1.67 -2.64
CA ARG A 144 -0.53 2.56 -3.78
C ARG A 144 0.69 2.77 -4.67
N GLU A 145 1.91 2.80 -4.12
CA GLU A 145 3.11 3.13 -4.89
C GLU A 145 3.96 1.91 -5.23
N SER A 146 4.33 1.08 -4.24
CA SER A 146 5.14 -0.12 -4.48
C SER A 146 5.09 -1.12 -3.32
N VAL A 147 5.38 -2.39 -3.64
CA VAL A 147 5.65 -3.44 -2.65
C VAL A 147 7.03 -3.99 -2.93
N GLN A 148 7.86 -4.05 -1.89
CA GLN A 148 9.20 -4.63 -1.96
C GLN A 148 9.40 -5.60 -0.81
N ALA A 149 9.75 -6.85 -1.15
CA ALA A 149 10.12 -7.88 -0.17
C ALA A 149 11.22 -8.80 -0.73
N ASN A 150 11.91 -9.52 0.14
CA ASN A 150 12.84 -10.56 -0.29
C ASN A 150 12.11 -11.85 -0.64
N CYS A 151 11.00 -12.12 0.04
CA CYS A 151 10.17 -13.31 -0.22
C CYS A 151 8.70 -12.98 0.01
N ILE A 152 7.83 -13.47 -0.87
CA ILE A 152 6.37 -13.34 -0.77
C ILE A 152 5.79 -14.75 -0.88
N VAL A 153 5.17 -15.24 0.19
CA VAL A 153 4.65 -16.61 0.27
C VAL A 153 3.18 -16.58 0.65
N ASP A 154 2.36 -17.14 -0.23
CA ASP A 154 0.93 -17.34 -0.01
C ASP A 154 0.19 -16.06 0.45
N CYS A 155 0.45 -14.97 -0.29
CA CYS A 155 -0.10 -13.65 -0.02
C CYS A 155 -1.05 -13.19 -1.13
N HIS A 156 -1.96 -12.29 -0.75
CA HIS A 156 -2.73 -11.49 -1.68
C HIS A 156 -2.18 -10.06 -1.71
N VAL A 157 -1.55 -9.67 -2.81
CA VAL A 157 -0.93 -8.34 -2.95
C VAL A 157 -1.65 -7.52 -4.01
N TYR A 158 -2.09 -6.34 -3.63
CA TYR A 158 -2.78 -5.37 -4.47
C TYR A 158 -1.98 -4.08 -4.52
N CYS A 159 -1.29 -3.81 -5.64
CA CYS A 159 -0.38 -2.68 -5.77
C CYS A 159 -0.64 -1.87 -7.05
N ASN A 160 -0.84 -0.54 -6.94
CA ASN A 160 -0.93 0.33 -8.12
C ASN A 160 0.44 0.67 -8.73
N GLY A 161 1.52 0.25 -8.09
CA GLY A 161 2.89 0.35 -8.60
C GLY A 161 3.53 -1.02 -8.85
N PRO A 162 4.86 -1.09 -8.93
CA PRO A 162 5.57 -2.34 -9.11
C PRO A 162 5.62 -3.17 -7.83
N VAL A 163 5.63 -4.50 -7.99
CA VAL A 163 5.93 -5.47 -6.93
C VAL A 163 7.30 -6.08 -7.22
N THR A 164 8.20 -5.98 -6.26
CA THR A 164 9.60 -6.38 -6.43
C THR A 164 10.04 -7.36 -5.34
N ALA A 165 10.55 -8.53 -5.77
CA ALA A 165 11.16 -9.54 -4.92
C ALA A 165 12.50 -9.97 -5.52
N ARG A 166 13.53 -9.11 -5.45
CA ARG A 166 14.84 -9.34 -6.13
C ARG A 166 16.01 -9.53 -5.17
N THR A 167 15.85 -9.16 -3.94
CA THR A 167 16.87 -9.32 -2.89
C THR A 167 16.70 -10.68 -2.18
N GLY A 168 17.67 -11.11 -1.41
CA GLY A 168 17.63 -12.39 -0.70
C GLY A 168 17.27 -13.58 -1.61
N LEU A 169 16.25 -14.35 -1.24
CA LEU A 169 15.69 -15.46 -2.02
C LEU A 169 15.04 -14.97 -3.31
N GLY A 170 14.48 -13.79 -3.30
CA GLY A 170 13.82 -13.18 -4.45
C GLY A 170 12.63 -13.98 -4.97
N ALA A 171 11.86 -14.62 -4.08
CA ALA A 171 10.84 -15.60 -4.44
C ALA A 171 9.42 -15.08 -4.24
N ILE A 172 8.54 -15.43 -5.17
CA ILE A 172 7.09 -15.25 -5.07
C ILE A 172 6.47 -16.65 -5.23
N ILE A 173 5.84 -17.17 -4.18
CA ILE A 173 5.34 -18.55 -4.13
C ILE A 173 3.91 -18.53 -3.62
N SER A 174 2.99 -19.10 -4.38
CA SER A 174 1.57 -19.18 -4.01
C SER A 174 0.86 -17.82 -3.87
N GLY A 175 -0.44 -17.83 -3.75
CA GLY A 175 -1.26 -16.63 -3.62
C GLY A 175 -1.50 -15.89 -4.94
N SER A 176 -1.91 -14.63 -4.84
CA SER A 176 -2.25 -13.77 -5.98
C SER A 176 -1.57 -12.40 -5.85
N ILE A 177 -0.78 -12.05 -6.86
CA ILE A 177 -0.09 -10.76 -6.93
C ILE A 177 -0.74 -9.93 -8.04
N GLN A 178 -1.38 -8.84 -7.67
CA GLN A 178 -1.96 -7.90 -8.61
C GLN A 178 -1.18 -6.59 -8.60
N SER A 179 -0.60 -6.23 -9.73
CA SER A 179 0.24 -5.04 -9.89
C SER A 179 -0.20 -4.24 -11.11
N ALA A 180 -0.37 -2.94 -10.97
CA ALA A 180 -0.69 -2.10 -12.12
C ALA A 180 0.50 -1.90 -13.07
N LYS A 181 1.75 -1.91 -12.55
CA LYS A 181 2.94 -1.58 -13.34
C LYS A 181 3.83 -2.78 -13.67
N GLY A 182 3.75 -3.84 -12.87
CA GLY A 182 4.52 -5.05 -13.17
C GLY A 182 5.15 -5.72 -11.95
N VAL A 183 5.69 -6.92 -12.19
CA VAL A 183 6.27 -7.79 -11.18
C VAL A 183 7.70 -8.15 -11.56
N SER A 184 8.61 -8.06 -10.60
CA SER A 184 10.02 -8.40 -10.79
C SER A 184 10.52 -9.25 -9.63
N SER A 185 11.02 -10.46 -9.94
CA SER A 185 11.53 -11.40 -8.94
C SER A 185 12.71 -12.22 -9.47
N LYS A 186 13.37 -12.99 -8.61
CA LYS A 186 14.30 -14.03 -9.05
C LYS A 186 13.55 -15.31 -9.41
N VAL A 187 12.60 -15.72 -8.57
CA VAL A 187 11.85 -16.97 -8.74
C VAL A 187 10.36 -16.70 -8.58
N ILE A 188 9.54 -17.27 -9.48
CA ILE A 188 8.08 -17.29 -9.38
C ILE A 188 7.60 -18.74 -9.37
N GLY A 189 6.74 -19.07 -8.39
CA GLY A 189 6.24 -20.42 -8.18
C GLY A 189 7.22 -21.31 -7.42
N SER A 190 6.92 -22.59 -7.36
CA SER A 190 7.72 -23.58 -6.66
C SER A 190 7.82 -24.89 -7.45
N LYS A 191 8.81 -25.71 -7.13
CA LYS A 191 8.96 -27.06 -7.73
C LYS A 191 7.77 -27.97 -7.47
N ALA A 192 6.99 -27.70 -6.43
CA ALA A 192 5.76 -28.42 -6.11
C ALA A 192 4.56 -28.00 -6.99
N ALA A 193 4.77 -27.10 -7.96
CA ALA A 193 3.74 -26.57 -8.86
C ALA A 193 2.53 -25.97 -8.09
N VAL A 194 2.79 -25.32 -6.96
CA VAL A 194 1.74 -24.64 -6.20
C VAL A 194 1.21 -23.47 -7.03
N ARG A 195 -0.11 -23.37 -7.12
CA ARG A 195 -0.76 -22.32 -7.89
C ARG A 195 -0.31 -20.94 -7.41
N THR A 196 0.26 -20.17 -8.32
CA THR A 196 0.72 -18.79 -8.10
C THR A 196 0.12 -17.92 -9.20
N GLU A 197 -0.63 -16.90 -8.84
CA GLU A 197 -1.33 -16.05 -9.78
C GLU A 197 -0.68 -14.66 -9.83
N ILE A 198 -0.33 -14.23 -11.04
CA ILE A 198 0.23 -12.90 -11.31
C ILE A 198 -0.70 -12.17 -12.27
N ILE A 199 -1.27 -11.06 -11.82
CA ILE A 199 -2.17 -10.23 -12.63
C ILE A 199 -1.53 -8.85 -12.78
N ILE A 200 -1.34 -8.41 -14.03
CA ILE A 200 -0.72 -7.11 -14.32
C ILE A 200 -1.70 -6.23 -15.08
N GLY A 201 -1.94 -5.05 -14.52
CA GLY A 201 -2.83 -4.03 -15.05
C GLY A 201 -3.93 -3.59 -14.08
N GLY A 202 -4.70 -2.59 -14.45
CA GLY A 202 -5.80 -2.03 -13.64
C GLY A 202 -5.32 -1.19 -12.45
N CYS A 203 -6.18 -1.08 -11.44
CA CYS A 203 -5.94 -0.37 -10.19
C CYS A 203 -6.24 -1.28 -9.00
N PRO A 204 -5.33 -2.20 -8.70
CA PRO A 204 -5.58 -3.22 -7.67
C PRO A 204 -5.77 -2.63 -6.27
N TYR A 205 -5.03 -1.56 -5.91
CA TYR A 205 -5.14 -0.91 -4.59
C TYR A 205 -6.58 -0.48 -4.27
N ASP A 206 -7.30 0.01 -5.27
CA ASP A 206 -8.65 0.54 -5.09
C ASP A 206 -9.70 -0.57 -4.88
N ALA A 207 -9.29 -1.85 -4.98
CA ALA A 207 -10.16 -2.98 -4.70
C ALA A 207 -10.65 -2.97 -3.23
N PHE A 208 -9.76 -2.64 -2.28
CA PHE A 208 -10.11 -2.52 -0.88
C PHE A 208 -11.18 -1.44 -0.64
N ASP A 209 -10.96 -0.24 -1.17
CA ASP A 209 -11.91 0.86 -1.02
C ASP A 209 -13.27 0.53 -1.65
N ARG A 210 -13.28 -0.21 -2.76
CA ARG A 210 -14.52 -0.68 -3.40
C ARG A 210 -15.26 -1.70 -2.55
N GLU A 211 -14.54 -2.66 -1.97
CA GLU A 211 -15.12 -3.68 -1.09
C GLU A 211 -15.69 -3.04 0.18
N GLU A 212 -14.95 -2.13 0.82
CA GLU A 212 -15.40 -1.41 2.02
C GLU A 212 -16.65 -0.56 1.74
N ILE A 213 -16.63 0.22 0.68
CA ILE A 213 -17.77 1.07 0.28
C ILE A 213 -18.97 0.21 -0.15
N SER A 214 -18.73 -0.93 -0.79
CA SER A 214 -19.79 -1.87 -1.16
C SER A 214 -20.45 -2.49 0.07
N ALA A 215 -19.65 -2.89 1.07
CA ALA A 215 -20.16 -3.41 2.34
C ALA A 215 -20.93 -2.35 3.14
N GLU A 216 -20.45 -1.10 3.16
CA GLU A 216 -21.17 0.03 3.76
C GLU A 216 -22.53 0.24 3.08
N LEU A 217 -22.56 0.20 1.74
CA LEU A 217 -23.80 0.35 0.97
C LEU A 217 -24.81 -0.76 1.27
N GLU A 218 -24.34 -2.01 1.37
CA GLU A 218 -25.19 -3.15 1.76
C GLU A 218 -25.77 -2.99 3.17
N SER A 219 -24.95 -2.54 4.12
CA SER A 219 -25.39 -2.25 5.49
C SER A 219 -26.47 -1.17 5.53
N ILE A 220 -26.27 -0.07 4.79
CA ILE A 220 -27.26 1.01 4.67
C ILE A 220 -28.55 0.49 4.04
N ASN A 221 -28.46 -0.31 2.98
CA ASN A 221 -29.61 -0.91 2.31
C ASN A 221 -30.42 -1.83 3.25
N LYS A 222 -29.73 -2.62 4.07
CA LYS A 222 -30.34 -3.49 5.08
C LYS A 222 -31.08 -2.66 6.14
N ASN A 223 -30.48 -1.57 6.60
CA ASN A 223 -31.10 -0.67 7.58
C ASN A 223 -32.32 0.06 6.99
N ILE A 224 -32.28 0.49 5.74
CA ILE A 224 -33.42 1.09 5.03
C ILE A 224 -34.57 0.09 4.94
N ARG A 225 -34.32 -1.16 4.59
CA ARG A 225 -35.36 -2.22 4.52
C ARG A 225 -36.00 -2.45 5.88
N ARG A 226 -35.18 -2.58 6.94
CA ARG A 226 -35.68 -2.76 8.31
C ARG A 226 -36.55 -1.60 8.78
N LEU A 227 -36.17 -0.36 8.50
CA LEU A 227 -36.95 0.82 8.89
C LEU A 227 -38.22 1.00 8.02
N ALA A 228 -38.21 0.53 6.79
CA ALA A 228 -39.40 0.57 5.92
C ALA A 228 -40.51 -0.40 6.37
N GLU A 229 -40.15 -1.45 7.14
CA GLU A 229 -41.10 -2.41 7.72
C GLU A 229 -41.69 -1.91 9.06
N CYS A 230 -41.13 -0.82 9.63
CA CYS A 230 -41.63 -0.24 10.88
C CYS A 230 -42.80 0.72 10.65
N PRO A 231 -43.67 0.95 11.68
CA PRO A 231 -44.77 1.92 11.57
C PRO A 231 -44.26 3.31 11.20
N GLU A 232 -45.00 3.99 10.33
CA GLU A 232 -44.66 5.36 9.91
C GLU A 232 -44.88 6.37 11.07
N THR A 233 -43.78 6.74 11.71
CA THR A 233 -43.73 7.86 12.66
C THR A 233 -42.94 9.03 12.09
N PRO A 234 -43.06 10.25 12.59
CA PRO A 234 -42.25 11.38 12.15
C PRO A 234 -40.73 11.10 12.31
N GLU A 235 -40.35 10.33 13.33
CA GLU A 235 -38.98 9.94 13.62
C GLU A 235 -38.46 8.93 12.60
N THR A 236 -39.25 7.91 12.23
CA THR A 236 -38.89 6.92 11.23
C THR A 236 -38.77 7.55 9.84
N LYS A 237 -39.61 8.53 9.49
CA LYS A 237 -39.50 9.28 8.23
C LYS A 237 -38.20 10.09 8.15
N THR A 238 -37.81 10.75 9.26
CA THR A 238 -36.57 11.52 9.34
C THR A 238 -35.34 10.62 9.25
N ALA A 239 -35.36 9.48 9.94
CA ALA A 239 -34.29 8.50 9.88
C ALA A 239 -34.11 7.90 8.48
N LEU A 240 -35.24 7.55 7.82
CA LEU A 240 -35.25 7.04 6.45
C LEU A 240 -34.69 8.08 5.43
N SER A 241 -35.04 9.36 5.60
CA SER A 241 -34.53 10.42 4.74
C SER A 241 -33.01 10.59 4.88
N LYS A 242 -32.48 10.52 6.13
CA LYS A 242 -31.04 10.57 6.40
C LYS A 242 -30.30 9.37 5.80
N LEU A 243 -30.86 8.15 5.96
CA LEU A 243 -30.25 6.95 5.40
C LEU A 243 -30.24 6.93 3.86
N ARG A 244 -31.33 7.43 3.22
CA ARG A 244 -31.38 7.58 1.76
C ARG A 244 -30.36 8.59 1.24
N LEU A 245 -30.15 9.70 1.96
CA LEU A 245 -29.09 10.66 1.60
C LEU A 245 -27.72 10.03 1.72
N ASN A 246 -27.46 9.30 2.82
CA ASN A 246 -26.18 8.58 2.99
C ASN A 246 -25.98 7.51 1.90
N GLN A 247 -27.02 6.73 1.58
CA GLN A 247 -27.02 5.78 0.47
C GLN A 247 -26.59 6.44 -0.84
N TYR A 248 -27.18 7.61 -1.17
CA TYR A 248 -26.83 8.34 -2.39
C TYR A 248 -25.35 8.78 -2.40
N VAL A 249 -24.85 9.31 -1.27
CA VAL A 249 -23.44 9.74 -1.16
C VAL A 249 -22.48 8.56 -1.32
N VAL A 250 -22.76 7.43 -0.66
CA VAL A 250 -21.94 6.22 -0.74
C VAL A 250 -21.97 5.64 -2.16
N GLN A 251 -23.15 5.59 -2.79
CA GLN A 251 -23.28 5.16 -4.20
C GLN A 251 -22.48 6.04 -5.17
N MET A 252 -22.48 7.36 -4.96
CA MET A 252 -21.69 8.29 -5.78
C MET A 252 -20.18 8.05 -5.63
N LYS A 253 -19.71 7.74 -4.40
CA LYS A 253 -18.32 7.36 -4.16
C LYS A 253 -17.95 6.08 -4.92
N LEU A 254 -18.78 5.04 -4.82
CA LEU A 254 -18.57 3.78 -5.51
C LEU A 254 -18.49 3.97 -7.04
N ASN A 255 -19.46 4.69 -7.62
CA ASN A 255 -19.50 4.99 -9.05
C ASN A 255 -18.26 5.77 -9.51
N LYS A 256 -17.72 6.66 -8.66
CA LYS A 256 -16.49 7.40 -8.97
C LYS A 256 -15.29 6.45 -9.05
N LEU A 257 -15.10 5.57 -8.05
CA LEU A 257 -14.02 4.58 -8.04
C LEU A 257 -14.11 3.61 -9.22
N GLU A 258 -15.33 3.18 -9.59
CA GLU A 258 -15.55 2.33 -10.76
C GLU A 258 -15.17 3.01 -12.08
N LYS A 259 -15.52 4.30 -12.23
CA LYS A 259 -15.12 5.08 -13.40
C LYS A 259 -13.62 5.29 -13.48
N GLU A 260 -12.97 5.59 -12.35
CA GLU A 260 -11.51 5.72 -12.27
C GLU A 260 -10.84 4.41 -12.63
N ALA A 261 -11.31 3.28 -12.08
CA ALA A 261 -10.82 1.96 -12.42
C ALA A 261 -11.03 1.58 -13.90
N GLN A 262 -12.13 1.99 -14.51
CA GLN A 262 -12.39 1.79 -15.95
C GLN A 262 -11.48 2.65 -16.82
N SER A 263 -11.27 3.92 -16.46
CA SER A 263 -10.40 4.83 -17.21
C SER A 263 -8.93 4.42 -17.20
N GLN A 264 -8.49 3.74 -16.13
CA GLN A 264 -7.12 3.24 -15.99
C GLN A 264 -6.93 1.81 -16.54
N ARG A 265 -8.00 1.14 -17.00
CA ARG A 265 -7.92 -0.09 -17.78
C ARG A 265 -7.47 0.13 -19.23
N LEU A 266 -7.19 1.38 -19.62
CA LEU A 266 -6.60 1.69 -20.92
C LEU A 266 -5.23 1.00 -21.03
N PRO A 267 -4.85 0.51 -22.24
CA PRO A 267 -3.67 -0.31 -22.44
C PRO A 267 -2.47 0.38 -21.81
N LEU A 268 -1.74 -0.39 -20.99
CA LEU A 268 -0.36 -0.07 -20.69
C LEU A 268 0.26 0.45 -22.00
N ASP A 269 0.87 1.63 -21.96
CA ASP A 269 1.65 2.12 -23.10
C ASP A 269 2.84 1.17 -23.26
N VAL A 270 2.57 0.05 -23.97
CA VAL A 270 3.30 -1.24 -23.92
C VAL A 270 4.58 -1.19 -24.74
N LYS A 271 4.93 -0.01 -25.29
CA LYS A 271 6.01 0.03 -26.26
C LYS A 271 7.40 -0.28 -25.72
N ASP A 272 7.65 -0.18 -24.39
CA ASP A 272 9.01 -0.32 -23.84
C ASP A 272 9.18 -1.06 -22.52
N ALA A 273 8.16 -1.67 -21.93
CA ALA A 273 8.28 -2.29 -20.61
C ALA A 273 7.88 -3.77 -20.62
N CYS A 274 8.81 -4.64 -20.25
CA CYS A 274 8.46 -6.01 -19.85
C CYS A 274 7.84 -5.95 -18.46
N PRO A 275 6.52 -6.05 -18.34
CA PRO A 275 5.83 -5.90 -17.06
C PRO A 275 6.08 -7.07 -16.11
N LEU A 276 6.57 -8.21 -16.62
CA LEU A 276 7.02 -9.31 -15.77
C LEU A 276 8.46 -9.69 -16.11
N ARG A 277 9.32 -9.73 -15.09
CA ARG A 277 10.72 -10.16 -15.19
C ARG A 277 11.07 -11.12 -14.07
N CYS A 278 11.62 -12.30 -14.41
CA CYS A 278 12.13 -13.23 -13.42
C CYS A 278 13.28 -14.06 -13.98
N SER A 279 14.18 -14.52 -13.09
CA SER A 279 15.27 -15.43 -13.49
C SER A 279 14.76 -16.84 -13.66
N ARG A 280 13.71 -17.24 -12.93
CA ARG A 280 13.11 -18.57 -13.04
C ARG A 280 11.61 -18.55 -12.77
N ILE A 281 10.87 -19.28 -13.55
CA ILE A 281 9.43 -19.50 -13.35
C ILE A 281 9.14 -21.00 -13.35
N HIS A 282 8.38 -21.45 -12.37
CA HIS A 282 8.00 -22.84 -12.21
C HIS A 282 6.63 -23.15 -12.83
N PRO A 283 6.31 -24.44 -13.06
CA PRO A 283 4.96 -24.87 -13.44
C PRO A 283 3.91 -24.46 -12.38
N GLY A 284 2.64 -24.34 -12.80
CA GLY A 284 1.52 -23.93 -11.94
C GLY A 284 1.39 -22.43 -11.73
N VAL A 285 2.24 -21.63 -12.39
CA VAL A 285 2.12 -20.17 -12.38
C VAL A 285 1.18 -19.71 -13.49
N CYS A 286 0.14 -18.97 -13.11
CA CYS A 286 -0.80 -18.34 -14.05
C CYS A 286 -0.48 -16.84 -14.14
N ILE A 287 -0.26 -16.35 -15.36
CA ILE A 287 0.08 -14.94 -15.62
C ILE A 287 -1.00 -14.33 -16.48
N THR A 288 -1.59 -13.25 -16.00
CA THR A 288 -2.57 -12.46 -16.73
C THR A 288 -2.04 -11.04 -16.91
N ILE A 289 -1.95 -10.58 -18.15
CA ILE A 289 -1.59 -9.20 -18.49
C ILE A 289 -2.70 -8.61 -19.34
N GLY A 290 -3.40 -7.62 -18.82
CA GLY A 290 -4.60 -7.09 -19.43
C GLY A 290 -5.69 -8.16 -19.58
N ASN A 291 -6.01 -8.55 -20.81
CA ASN A 291 -7.02 -9.56 -21.14
C ASN A 291 -6.42 -10.92 -21.56
N GLN A 292 -5.10 -11.06 -21.57
CA GLN A 292 -4.41 -12.27 -21.98
C GLN A 292 -3.91 -13.04 -20.78
N SER A 293 -4.11 -14.33 -20.76
CA SER A 293 -3.67 -15.22 -19.69
C SER A 293 -2.88 -16.40 -20.25
N ILE A 294 -1.85 -16.80 -19.54
CA ILE A 294 -1.02 -17.97 -19.84
C ILE A 294 -0.71 -18.73 -18.55
N GLU A 295 -0.78 -20.04 -18.60
CA GLU A 295 -0.37 -20.94 -17.55
C GLU A 295 0.98 -21.58 -17.89
N MET A 296 1.87 -21.66 -16.91
CA MET A 296 3.20 -22.25 -17.07
C MET A 296 3.12 -23.76 -16.82
N ASP A 297 3.32 -24.56 -17.87
CA ASP A 297 3.36 -26.03 -17.79
C ASP A 297 4.77 -26.56 -17.53
N THR A 298 5.79 -25.79 -17.85
CA THR A 298 7.20 -26.17 -17.73
C THR A 298 8.03 -25.08 -17.10
N GLU A 299 9.12 -25.46 -16.43
CA GLU A 299 10.08 -24.51 -15.88
C GLU A 299 10.75 -23.74 -17.02
N LYS A 300 10.88 -22.42 -16.85
CA LYS A 300 11.63 -21.54 -17.76
C LYS A 300 12.59 -20.65 -16.98
N THR A 301 13.70 -20.31 -17.60
CA THR A 301 14.73 -19.42 -17.03
C THR A 301 14.85 -18.13 -17.82
N ASP A 302 15.32 -17.08 -17.17
CA ASP A 302 15.54 -15.74 -17.73
C ASP A 302 14.34 -15.21 -18.53
N CYS A 303 13.18 -15.25 -17.88
CA CYS A 303 11.90 -14.89 -18.48
C CYS A 303 11.62 -13.40 -18.35
N ALA A 304 11.34 -12.78 -19.49
CA ALA A 304 10.66 -11.50 -19.56
C ALA A 304 9.38 -11.69 -20.39
N ILE A 305 8.23 -11.36 -19.79
CA ILE A 305 6.92 -11.52 -20.45
C ILE A 305 6.32 -10.16 -20.67
N SER A 306 5.91 -9.89 -21.91
CA SER A 306 5.27 -8.65 -22.34
C SER A 306 4.10 -8.94 -23.27
N ILE A 307 3.34 -7.90 -23.61
CA ILE A 307 2.35 -7.95 -24.68
C ILE A 307 2.98 -7.35 -25.93
N ASN A 308 2.88 -8.04 -27.08
CA ASN A 308 3.34 -7.52 -28.36
C ASN A 308 2.35 -6.50 -28.95
N ALA A 309 2.71 -5.90 -30.08
CA ALA A 309 1.87 -4.92 -30.78
C ALA A 309 0.52 -5.48 -31.26
N GLU A 310 0.40 -6.81 -31.36
CA GLU A 310 -0.81 -7.54 -31.76
C GLU A 310 -1.69 -7.89 -30.54
N GLY A 311 -1.26 -7.54 -29.31
CA GLY A 311 -1.99 -7.83 -28.07
C GLY A 311 -1.76 -9.26 -27.55
N ALA A 312 -0.85 -10.04 -28.08
CA ALA A 312 -0.52 -11.38 -27.61
C ALA A 312 0.63 -11.36 -26.61
N LEU A 313 0.58 -12.26 -25.63
CA LEU A 313 1.68 -12.48 -24.69
C LEU A 313 2.91 -13.04 -25.44
N CYS A 314 4.04 -12.41 -25.27
CA CYS A 314 5.30 -12.86 -25.84
C CYS A 314 6.38 -12.98 -24.77
N TYR A 315 7.21 -14.00 -24.93
CA TYR A 315 8.42 -14.19 -24.16
C TYR A 315 9.55 -13.40 -24.84
N VAL A 316 10.23 -12.58 -24.07
CA VAL A 316 11.47 -11.92 -24.48
C VAL A 316 12.57 -12.56 -23.66
N GLU A 317 13.48 -13.30 -24.30
CA GLU A 317 14.68 -13.76 -23.61
C GLU A 317 15.52 -12.52 -23.25
N SER A 318 15.73 -12.33 -21.95
CA SER A 318 16.61 -11.24 -21.50
C SER A 318 18.05 -11.60 -21.87
N ARG A 319 18.62 -10.90 -22.83
CA ARG A 319 20.05 -10.94 -23.14
C ARG A 319 20.89 -10.36 -22.02
#